data_d7bb73235b88d967372f1a8b2f974864
#
_entry.id   d7bb73235b88d967372f1a8b2f974864
#
_cell.length_a   1.000
_cell.length_b   1.000
_cell.length_c   1.000
_cell.angle_alpha   90.00
_cell.angle_beta   90.00
_cell.angle_gamma   90.00
#
_symmetry.space_group_name_H-M   'P 1'
#
loop_
_entity.id
_entity.type
_entity.pdbx_description
1 polymer ?
#
loop_
_entity_poly.entity_id
_entity_poly.type
_entity_poly.pdbx_seq_one_letter_code
_entity_poly.pdbx_strand_id
1 'polypeptide(L)'
;MAWLCAIMHVEEAAVEALSDALLDAGALAVDVQDAAAGTEAEHPIFAEPGEALASAWRSNRVSALFALDAELQLALPQALGAAGVATDTPFRVERVEDEDWVRLTQSQFQPLQITERLWVVPSWHRPPDADAINIVLDPGVAFGTGAHPTTRLCLRWLAETVTPGVDVLDYGCGSGILAIAAMKLGAGGACGIDIDPQALGAARNNAQCNGVEVAFATAESASVAPATLVVANILANPLTVLAPLLARLTRPGGRIALAGILADQWQKVRAAYAADFDMQPAATDDGWVLLTGVRR
;
A
#
# COMPACT_ATOMS: atom_id res chain seq x y z
N MET A 1 15.88 1.04 24.13
CA MET A 1 17.21 0.39 23.85
C MET A 1 17.84 1.12 22.69
N ALA A 2 19.15 1.07 22.52
CA ALA A 2 19.79 1.70 21.38
C ALA A 2 20.52 0.64 20.56
N TRP A 3 20.70 0.87 19.27
CA TRP A 3 21.37 -0.02 18.32
C TRP A 3 22.36 0.74 17.46
N LEU A 4 23.19 0.01 16.73
CA LEU A 4 24.04 0.54 15.67
C LEU A 4 23.46 0.15 14.32
N CYS A 5 23.30 1.10 13.43
CA CYS A 5 22.88 0.88 12.04
C CYS A 5 24.07 1.11 11.10
N ALA A 6 24.50 0.05 10.42
CA ALA A 6 25.53 0.14 9.39
C ALA A 6 24.85 0.32 8.02
N ILE A 7 25.23 1.37 7.30
CA ILE A 7 24.66 1.75 6.01
C ILE A 7 25.75 1.68 4.95
N MET A 8 25.48 0.99 3.86
CA MET A 8 26.39 0.84 2.73
C MET A 8 25.64 0.80 1.39
N HIS A 9 26.36 1.08 0.30
CA HIS A 9 25.78 1.03 -1.05
C HIS A 9 26.44 -0.10 -1.83
N VAL A 10 25.60 -0.95 -2.46
CA VAL A 10 26.09 -2.09 -3.26
C VAL A 10 25.24 -2.26 -4.54
N GLU A 11 25.83 -2.96 -5.51
CA GLU A 11 25.12 -3.32 -6.74
C GLU A 11 24.17 -4.52 -6.52
N GLU A 12 23.19 -4.66 -7.41
CA GLU A 12 22.14 -5.71 -7.36
C GLU A 12 22.71 -7.10 -7.07
N ALA A 13 23.78 -7.51 -7.79
CA ALA A 13 24.34 -8.85 -7.71
C ALA A 13 24.91 -9.22 -6.32
N ALA A 14 25.18 -8.22 -5.47
CA ALA A 14 25.77 -8.45 -4.15
C ALA A 14 24.72 -8.42 -3.01
N VAL A 15 23.51 -7.99 -3.27
CA VAL A 15 22.50 -7.70 -2.23
C VAL A 15 22.15 -8.95 -1.41
N GLU A 16 21.81 -10.05 -2.05
CA GLU A 16 21.39 -11.29 -1.38
C GLU A 16 22.52 -11.86 -0.54
N ALA A 17 23.70 -12.05 -1.15
CA ALA A 17 24.87 -12.60 -0.45
C ALA A 17 25.33 -11.69 0.70
N LEU A 18 25.24 -10.37 0.54
CA LEU A 18 25.60 -9.43 1.58
C LEU A 18 24.57 -9.44 2.73
N SER A 19 23.28 -9.52 2.41
CA SER A 19 22.23 -9.60 3.43
C SER A 19 22.41 -10.83 4.31
N ASP A 20 22.65 -11.98 3.72
CA ASP A 20 22.92 -13.24 4.44
C ASP A 20 24.20 -13.13 5.29
N ALA A 21 25.29 -12.62 4.72
CA ALA A 21 26.55 -12.46 5.44
C ALA A 21 26.45 -11.45 6.61
N LEU A 22 25.64 -10.41 6.49
CA LEU A 22 25.39 -9.46 7.59
C LEU A 22 24.57 -10.11 8.71
N LEU A 23 23.56 -10.91 8.38
CA LEU A 23 22.81 -11.69 9.38
C LEU A 23 23.71 -12.69 10.11
N ASP A 24 24.55 -13.42 9.37
CA ASP A 24 25.54 -14.35 9.94
C ASP A 24 26.59 -13.64 10.81
N ALA A 25 26.91 -12.39 10.49
CA ALA A 25 27.80 -11.53 11.30
C ALA A 25 27.12 -10.93 12.54
N GLY A 26 25.85 -11.28 12.80
CA GLY A 26 25.11 -10.90 13.99
C GLY A 26 24.22 -9.68 13.82
N ALA A 27 23.89 -9.27 12.59
CA ALA A 27 22.86 -8.28 12.37
C ALA A 27 21.49 -8.80 12.84
N LEU A 28 20.73 -7.95 13.53
CA LEU A 28 19.38 -8.24 14.02
C LEU A 28 18.33 -8.12 12.93
N ALA A 29 18.59 -7.24 11.96
CA ALA A 29 17.77 -7.03 10.78
C ALA A 29 18.62 -6.43 9.66
N VAL A 30 18.25 -6.73 8.40
CA VAL A 30 18.82 -6.11 7.20
C VAL A 30 17.68 -5.57 6.36
N ASP A 31 17.78 -4.31 5.95
CA ASP A 31 16.84 -3.63 5.07
C ASP A 31 17.55 -3.21 3.77
N VAL A 32 16.85 -3.33 2.65
CA VAL A 32 17.38 -2.99 1.33
C VAL A 32 16.42 -2.01 0.65
N GLN A 33 16.95 -0.89 0.25
CA GLN A 33 16.21 0.18 -0.42
C GLN A 33 16.90 0.60 -1.71
N ASP A 34 16.16 1.26 -2.63
CA ASP A 34 16.79 1.98 -3.73
C ASP A 34 17.77 3.01 -3.18
N ALA A 35 18.99 3.03 -3.71
CA ALA A 35 19.97 4.08 -3.35
C ALA A 35 19.48 5.49 -3.71
N ALA A 36 18.54 5.60 -4.67
CA ALA A 36 17.90 6.83 -5.10
C ALA A 36 16.59 7.13 -4.38
N ALA A 37 16.18 6.33 -3.37
CA ALA A 37 14.93 6.50 -2.64
C ALA A 37 14.75 7.94 -2.13
N GLY A 38 13.57 8.53 -2.36
CA GLY A 38 13.24 9.91 -2.00
C GLY A 38 13.76 10.97 -2.99
N THR A 39 14.27 10.59 -4.15
CA THR A 39 14.70 11.50 -5.23
C THR A 39 13.89 11.28 -6.51
N GLU A 40 14.03 12.19 -7.48
CA GLU A 40 13.41 12.03 -8.81
C GLU A 40 13.94 10.82 -9.61
N ALA A 41 15.03 10.22 -9.17
CA ALA A 41 15.66 9.05 -9.78
C ALA A 41 15.24 7.71 -9.12
N GLU A 42 14.34 7.74 -8.16
CA GLU A 42 13.78 6.55 -7.53
C GLU A 42 12.99 5.72 -8.54
N HIS A 43 13.32 4.44 -8.63
CA HIS A 43 12.60 3.48 -9.47
C HIS A 43 11.95 2.40 -8.61
N PRO A 44 10.63 2.50 -8.33
CA PRO A 44 9.95 1.45 -7.58
C PRO A 44 9.98 0.12 -8.35
N ILE A 45 10.34 -0.97 -7.66
CA ILE A 45 10.26 -2.33 -8.21
C ILE A 45 8.85 -2.84 -7.95
N PHE A 46 8.05 -2.95 -9.02
CA PHE A 46 6.75 -3.60 -8.99
C PHE A 46 6.81 -4.87 -9.81
N ALA A 47 6.35 -5.99 -9.25
CA ALA A 47 6.06 -7.17 -10.02
C ALA A 47 4.67 -7.69 -9.68
N GLU A 48 3.95 -8.13 -10.71
CA GLU A 48 2.67 -8.80 -10.52
C GLU A 48 2.86 -10.29 -10.24
N PRO A 49 1.90 -10.94 -9.57
CA PRO A 49 1.97 -12.39 -9.34
C PRO A 49 2.19 -13.15 -10.65
N GLY A 50 3.32 -13.88 -10.76
CA GLY A 50 3.72 -14.63 -11.95
C GLY A 50 4.77 -13.96 -12.84
N GLU A 51 5.19 -12.75 -12.54
CA GLU A 51 6.32 -12.08 -13.17
C GLU A 51 7.61 -12.32 -12.35
N ALA A 52 8.76 -12.43 -13.06
CA ALA A 52 10.05 -12.52 -12.38
C ALA A 52 10.36 -11.15 -11.73
N LEU A 53 10.37 -11.11 -10.40
CA LEU A 53 10.86 -9.95 -9.66
C LEU A 53 12.33 -9.71 -9.96
N ALA A 54 12.70 -8.47 -10.27
CA ALA A 54 14.06 -8.03 -10.01
C ALA A 54 14.29 -8.14 -8.49
N SER A 55 15.33 -8.86 -8.08
CA SER A 55 15.60 -9.13 -6.66
C SER A 55 16.02 -7.86 -5.89
N ALA A 56 16.52 -6.84 -6.60
CA ALA A 56 16.97 -5.56 -6.05
C ALA A 56 17.09 -4.50 -7.15
N TRP A 57 17.44 -3.27 -6.78
CA TRP A 57 17.76 -2.18 -7.71
C TRP A 57 19.19 -2.31 -8.24
N ARG A 58 19.51 -1.61 -9.33
CA ARG A 58 20.90 -1.56 -9.84
C ARG A 58 21.88 -1.03 -8.81
N SER A 59 21.45 -0.05 -7.99
CA SER A 59 22.20 0.47 -6.86
C SER A 59 21.32 0.43 -5.63
N ASN A 60 21.80 -0.23 -4.58
CA ASN A 60 21.04 -0.50 -3.37
C ASN A 60 21.70 0.15 -2.17
N ARG A 61 20.88 0.72 -1.30
CA ARG A 61 21.24 1.11 0.05
C ARG A 61 20.89 -0.04 0.98
N VAL A 62 21.90 -0.70 1.52
CA VAL A 62 21.74 -1.77 2.50
C VAL A 62 21.97 -1.19 3.89
N SER A 63 21.00 -1.39 4.79
CA SER A 63 21.03 -0.94 6.18
C SER A 63 20.93 -2.14 7.11
N ALA A 64 21.94 -2.39 7.92
CA ALA A 64 21.99 -3.51 8.84
C ALA A 64 22.01 -3.04 10.29
N LEU A 65 21.11 -3.57 11.12
CA LEU A 65 20.94 -3.21 12.52
C LEU A 65 21.69 -4.19 13.42
N PHE A 66 22.49 -3.67 14.34
CA PHE A 66 23.30 -4.46 15.27
C PHE A 66 23.07 -4.02 16.73
N ALA A 67 23.39 -4.90 17.67
CA ALA A 67 23.46 -4.55 19.08
C ALA A 67 24.58 -3.50 19.35
N LEU A 68 24.41 -2.68 20.39
CA LEU A 68 25.37 -1.60 20.72
C LEU A 68 26.79 -2.10 21.03
N ASP A 69 26.93 -3.32 21.47
CA ASP A 69 28.19 -3.97 21.81
C ASP A 69 28.82 -4.74 20.64
N ALA A 70 28.25 -4.66 19.44
CA ALA A 70 28.79 -5.31 18.25
C ALA A 70 30.11 -4.66 17.79
N GLU A 71 31.11 -5.48 17.49
CA GLU A 71 32.42 -5.05 16.98
C GLU A 71 32.37 -4.84 15.45
N LEU A 72 31.65 -3.80 15.00
CA LEU A 72 31.36 -3.56 13.58
C LEU A 72 32.61 -3.38 12.72
N GLN A 73 33.71 -2.82 13.29
CA GLN A 73 34.98 -2.66 12.58
C GLN A 73 35.61 -4.00 12.13
N LEU A 74 35.25 -5.07 12.80
CA LEU A 74 35.71 -6.43 12.45
C LEU A 74 34.63 -7.17 11.64
N ALA A 75 33.37 -7.09 12.07
CA ALA A 75 32.26 -7.82 11.50
C ALA A 75 31.92 -7.39 10.05
N LEU A 76 31.91 -6.08 9.77
CA LEU A 76 31.49 -5.56 8.45
C LEU A 76 32.48 -5.91 7.34
N PRO A 77 33.81 -5.74 7.48
CA PRO A 77 34.75 -6.20 6.45
C PRO A 77 34.71 -7.70 6.19
N GLN A 78 34.43 -8.52 7.23
CA GLN A 78 34.29 -9.96 7.08
C GLN A 78 33.01 -10.30 6.29
N ALA A 79 31.88 -9.66 6.61
CA ALA A 79 30.62 -9.86 5.87
C ALA A 79 30.75 -9.41 4.41
N LEU A 80 31.38 -8.25 4.14
CA LEU A 80 31.66 -7.79 2.79
C LEU A 80 32.51 -8.79 2.02
N GLY A 81 33.58 -9.30 2.60
CA GLY A 81 34.43 -10.31 1.99
C GLY A 81 33.72 -11.62 1.72
N ALA A 82 32.88 -12.10 2.65
CA ALA A 82 32.06 -13.30 2.48
C ALA A 82 31.04 -13.15 1.34
N ALA A 83 30.50 -11.96 1.13
CA ALA A 83 29.59 -11.63 0.04
C ALA A 83 30.28 -11.36 -1.31
N GLY A 84 31.62 -11.47 -1.37
CA GLY A 84 32.38 -11.14 -2.59
C GLY A 84 32.44 -9.65 -2.92
N VAL A 85 32.10 -8.80 -1.96
CA VAL A 85 32.20 -7.33 -2.06
C VAL A 85 33.58 -6.88 -1.55
N ALA A 86 34.10 -5.80 -2.10
CA ALA A 86 35.38 -5.25 -1.66
C ALA A 86 35.32 -4.90 -0.16
N THR A 87 36.29 -5.40 0.62
CA THR A 87 36.29 -5.25 2.09
C THR A 87 36.53 -3.82 2.54
N ASP A 88 36.99 -2.96 1.63
CA ASP A 88 37.16 -1.50 1.81
C ASP A 88 35.96 -0.68 1.31
N THR A 89 34.84 -1.34 0.97
CA THR A 89 33.61 -0.65 0.61
C THR A 89 33.20 0.31 1.72
N PRO A 90 32.98 1.59 1.40
CA PRO A 90 32.62 2.59 2.40
C PRO A 90 31.31 2.25 3.09
N PHE A 91 31.29 2.32 4.39
CA PHE A 91 30.08 2.22 5.21
C PHE A 91 30.03 3.35 6.24
N ARG A 92 28.81 3.71 6.64
CA ARG A 92 28.53 4.67 7.70
C ARG A 92 27.83 3.95 8.84
N VAL A 93 28.24 4.21 10.07
CA VAL A 93 27.58 3.68 11.26
C VAL A 93 26.88 4.81 11.99
N GLU A 94 25.60 4.62 12.23
CA GLU A 94 24.75 5.54 13.00
C GLU A 94 24.24 4.84 14.26
N ARG A 95 24.14 5.61 15.34
CA ARG A 95 23.46 5.13 16.54
C ARG A 95 21.97 5.41 16.42
N VAL A 96 21.15 4.39 16.61
CA VAL A 96 19.70 4.46 16.54
C VAL A 96 19.12 4.23 17.92
N GLU A 97 18.38 5.21 18.44
CA GLU A 97 17.70 5.12 19.74
C GLU A 97 16.25 4.66 19.56
N ASP A 98 15.75 3.87 20.53
CA ASP A 98 14.42 3.25 20.49
C ASP A 98 13.26 4.28 20.41
N GLU A 99 13.45 5.45 21.04
CA GLU A 99 12.41 6.48 21.07
C GLU A 99 12.24 7.24 19.75
N ASP A 100 13.24 7.20 18.88
CA ASP A 100 13.22 8.00 17.65
C ASP A 100 12.44 7.31 16.50
N TRP A 101 12.37 5.98 16.49
CA TRP A 101 11.66 5.26 15.41
C TRP A 101 10.16 5.57 15.36
N VAL A 102 9.49 5.56 16.50
CA VAL A 102 8.06 5.87 16.57
C VAL A 102 7.83 7.33 16.17
N ARG A 103 8.66 8.25 16.67
CA ARG A 103 8.57 9.68 16.34
C ARG A 103 8.94 9.95 14.88
N LEU A 104 10.00 9.35 14.35
CA LEU A 104 10.42 9.49 12.95
C LEU A 104 9.34 8.93 12.02
N THR A 105 8.81 7.76 12.29
CA THR A 105 7.70 7.18 11.53
C THR A 105 6.47 8.08 11.62
N GLN A 106 6.09 8.53 12.80
CA GLN A 106 4.97 9.43 12.98
C GLN A 106 5.15 10.78 12.28
N SER A 107 6.38 11.34 12.26
CA SER A 107 6.66 12.61 11.60
C SER A 107 6.57 12.56 10.08
N GLN A 108 6.75 11.39 9.47
CA GLN A 108 6.64 11.18 8.03
C GLN A 108 5.19 11.17 7.54
N PHE A 109 4.23 10.87 8.42
CA PHE A 109 2.82 10.76 8.05
C PHE A 109 2.04 11.98 8.54
N GLN A 110 1.86 12.95 7.65
CA GLN A 110 1.05 14.13 7.89
C GLN A 110 -0.41 13.90 7.46
N PRO A 111 -1.38 14.65 7.99
CA PRO A 111 -2.73 14.65 7.48
C PRO A 111 -2.77 14.91 5.97
N LEU A 112 -3.46 14.05 5.24
CA LEU A 112 -3.53 14.08 3.78
C LEU A 112 -4.90 14.58 3.32
N GLN A 113 -4.92 15.68 2.59
CA GLN A 113 -6.12 16.18 1.95
C GLN A 113 -6.43 15.42 0.66
N ILE A 114 -7.57 14.78 0.59
CA ILE A 114 -8.05 14.05 -0.60
C ILE A 114 -8.92 14.97 -1.48
N THR A 115 -9.87 15.65 -0.87
CA THR A 115 -10.70 16.71 -1.47
C THR A 115 -10.82 17.88 -0.48
N GLU A 116 -11.51 18.95 -0.84
CA GLU A 116 -11.77 20.08 0.08
C GLU A 116 -12.43 19.62 1.39
N ARG A 117 -13.23 18.55 1.35
CA ARG A 117 -14.03 18.08 2.49
C ARG A 117 -13.67 16.67 2.98
N LEU A 118 -12.64 16.03 2.44
CA LEU A 118 -12.23 14.68 2.82
C LEU A 118 -10.74 14.63 3.12
N TRP A 119 -10.41 14.16 4.32
CA TRP A 119 -9.05 14.03 4.82
C TRP A 119 -8.78 12.61 5.32
N VAL A 120 -7.53 12.17 5.19
CA VAL A 120 -6.99 11.01 5.91
C VAL A 120 -6.03 11.54 6.97
N VAL A 121 -6.29 11.21 8.23
CA VAL A 121 -5.60 11.81 9.38
C VAL A 121 -5.05 10.70 10.27
N PRO A 122 -3.73 10.62 10.49
CA PRO A 122 -3.16 9.72 11.50
C PRO A 122 -3.69 10.04 12.90
N SER A 123 -3.86 9.02 13.76
CA SER A 123 -4.47 9.17 15.09
C SER A 123 -3.73 10.13 16.03
N TRP A 124 -2.42 10.33 15.80
CA TRP A 124 -1.58 11.25 16.57
C TRP A 124 -1.65 12.71 16.10
N HIS A 125 -2.40 12.99 15.02
CA HIS A 125 -2.64 14.34 14.55
C HIS A 125 -4.06 14.81 14.86
N ARG A 126 -4.22 16.13 15.02
CA ARG A 126 -5.55 16.75 15.01
C ARG A 126 -5.98 16.97 13.57
N PRO A 127 -7.27 16.74 13.25
CA PRO A 127 -7.79 17.08 11.94
C PRO A 127 -7.52 18.55 11.61
N PRO A 128 -6.96 18.86 10.42
CA PRO A 128 -6.75 20.24 9.98
C PRO A 128 -8.05 21.03 9.83
N ASP A 129 -9.12 20.32 9.48
CA ASP A 129 -10.49 20.84 9.38
C ASP A 129 -11.43 19.88 10.12
N ALA A 130 -11.97 20.31 11.25
CA ALA A 130 -12.85 19.51 12.08
C ALA A 130 -14.27 19.36 11.47
N ASP A 131 -14.68 20.26 10.59
CA ASP A 131 -15.98 20.22 9.92
C ASP A 131 -15.96 19.37 8.65
N ALA A 132 -14.75 18.98 8.18
CA ALA A 132 -14.57 18.06 7.08
C ALA A 132 -14.79 16.62 7.51
N ILE A 133 -14.94 15.72 6.53
CA ILE A 133 -14.94 14.28 6.74
C ILE A 133 -13.49 13.83 6.97
N ASN A 134 -13.21 13.39 8.18
CA ASN A 134 -11.89 12.91 8.58
C ASN A 134 -11.90 11.39 8.75
N ILE A 135 -11.06 10.70 8.01
CA ILE A 135 -10.80 9.26 8.15
C ILE A 135 -9.56 9.12 9.03
N VAL A 136 -9.72 8.59 10.23
CA VAL A 136 -8.59 8.29 11.11
C VAL A 136 -7.96 6.98 10.66
N LEU A 137 -6.70 7.03 10.24
CA LEU A 137 -5.99 5.85 9.77
C LEU A 137 -4.50 5.98 10.08
N ASP A 138 -3.99 5.01 10.82
CA ASP A 138 -2.56 4.91 11.11
C ASP A 138 -1.87 4.03 10.06
N PRO A 139 -0.67 4.42 9.59
CA PRO A 139 0.18 3.54 8.80
C PRO A 139 0.45 2.25 9.58
N GLY A 140 0.16 1.12 8.97
CA GLY A 140 0.28 -0.18 9.61
C GLY A 140 0.70 -1.26 8.63
N VAL A 141 0.62 -2.52 9.07
CA VAL A 141 1.02 -3.71 8.31
C VAL A 141 0.08 -3.97 7.11
N ALA A 142 -1.16 -3.45 7.15
CA ALA A 142 -2.11 -3.60 6.04
C ALA A 142 -1.89 -2.50 5.00
N PHE A 143 -1.95 -2.88 3.71
CA PHE A 143 -1.89 -1.95 2.58
C PHE A 143 -3.06 -0.96 2.61
N GLY A 144 -2.82 0.27 2.12
CA GLY A 144 -3.86 1.31 2.02
C GLY A 144 -3.79 2.38 3.11
N THR A 145 -2.62 3.03 3.26
CA THR A 145 -2.42 4.17 4.19
C THR A 145 -3.10 5.47 3.73
N GLY A 146 -3.70 5.48 2.54
CA GLY A 146 -4.25 6.69 1.93
C GLY A 146 -3.24 7.50 1.10
N ALA A 147 -1.95 7.37 1.37
CA ALA A 147 -0.91 8.15 0.70
C ALA A 147 -0.64 7.68 -0.75
N HIS A 148 -0.86 6.40 -1.05
CA HIS A 148 -0.61 5.86 -2.38
C HIS A 148 -1.54 6.50 -3.43
N PRO A 149 -1.03 6.84 -4.64
CA PRO A 149 -1.83 7.47 -5.71
C PRO A 149 -3.14 6.73 -6.01
N THR A 150 -3.11 5.39 -6.08
CA THR A 150 -4.29 4.57 -6.35
C THR A 150 -5.39 4.72 -5.30
N THR A 151 -5.00 4.82 -4.02
CA THR A 151 -5.94 5.03 -2.92
C THR A 151 -6.55 6.44 -3.00
N ARG A 152 -5.74 7.47 -3.29
CA ARG A 152 -6.24 8.84 -3.50
C ARG A 152 -7.26 8.91 -4.64
N LEU A 153 -6.96 8.24 -5.77
CA LEU A 153 -7.87 8.18 -6.92
C LEU A 153 -9.23 7.56 -6.53
N CYS A 154 -9.22 6.43 -5.82
CA CYS A 154 -10.45 5.78 -5.36
C CYS A 154 -11.23 6.65 -4.36
N LEU A 155 -10.54 7.29 -3.40
CA LEU A 155 -11.17 8.16 -2.42
C LEU A 155 -11.84 9.39 -3.06
N ARG A 156 -11.18 10.01 -4.04
CA ARG A 156 -11.78 11.11 -4.83
C ARG A 156 -13.02 10.65 -5.59
N TRP A 157 -12.95 9.49 -6.25
CA TRP A 157 -14.09 8.92 -6.95
C TRP A 157 -15.26 8.61 -6.01
N LEU A 158 -15.00 8.04 -4.83
CA LEU A 158 -16.04 7.81 -3.82
C LEU A 158 -16.66 9.12 -3.36
N ALA A 159 -15.86 10.17 -3.11
CA ALA A 159 -16.35 11.48 -2.69
C ALA A 159 -17.31 12.13 -3.72
N GLU A 160 -17.11 11.84 -5.02
CA GLU A 160 -17.96 12.35 -6.12
C GLU A 160 -19.17 11.46 -6.40
N THR A 161 -19.10 10.17 -6.02
CA THR A 161 -20.06 9.16 -6.50
C THR A 161 -21.01 8.67 -5.43
N VAL A 162 -20.54 8.62 -4.16
CA VAL A 162 -21.37 8.16 -3.04
C VAL A 162 -22.50 9.18 -2.81
N THR A 163 -23.71 8.66 -2.79
CA THR A 163 -24.92 9.41 -2.43
C THR A 163 -25.62 8.70 -1.26
N PRO A 164 -26.44 9.41 -0.48
CA PRO A 164 -27.11 8.82 0.67
C PRO A 164 -27.89 7.55 0.30
N GLY A 165 -27.67 6.49 1.06
CA GLY A 165 -28.41 5.23 0.93
C GLY A 165 -27.87 4.23 -0.08
N VAL A 166 -26.79 4.57 -0.87
CA VAL A 166 -26.17 3.58 -1.76
C VAL A 166 -25.38 2.53 -0.98
N ASP A 167 -25.32 1.33 -1.50
CA ASP A 167 -24.48 0.24 -1.01
C ASP A 167 -23.17 0.19 -1.79
N VAL A 168 -22.07 -0.03 -1.06
CA VAL A 168 -20.72 -0.03 -1.57
C VAL A 168 -20.01 -1.35 -1.26
N LEU A 169 -19.37 -1.94 -2.24
CA LEU A 169 -18.48 -3.08 -2.08
C LEU A 169 -17.04 -2.66 -2.36
N ASP A 170 -16.15 -2.90 -1.40
CA ASP A 170 -14.71 -2.72 -1.49
C ASP A 170 -14.04 -4.10 -1.63
N TYR A 171 -13.57 -4.45 -2.81
CA TYR A 171 -12.98 -5.75 -3.10
C TYR A 171 -11.45 -5.67 -3.11
N GLY A 172 -10.80 -6.44 -2.22
CA GLY A 172 -9.39 -6.26 -1.86
C GLY A 172 -9.24 -5.09 -0.91
N CYS A 173 -10.02 -5.09 0.19
CA CYS A 173 -10.20 -3.90 1.01
C CYS A 173 -9.00 -3.51 1.86
N GLY A 174 -8.04 -4.40 2.08
CA GLY A 174 -6.83 -4.14 2.87
C GLY A 174 -7.16 -3.52 4.24
N SER A 175 -6.71 -2.29 4.45
CA SER A 175 -6.99 -1.50 5.67
C SER A 175 -8.47 -1.14 5.87
N GLY A 176 -9.33 -1.38 4.88
CA GLY A 176 -10.74 -1.00 4.86
C GLY A 176 -11.00 0.49 4.57
N ILE A 177 -9.98 1.25 4.20
CA ILE A 177 -10.07 2.72 4.04
C ILE A 177 -11.17 3.14 3.06
N LEU A 178 -11.38 2.42 1.95
CA LEU A 178 -12.38 2.79 0.94
C LEU A 178 -13.80 2.50 1.43
N ALA A 179 -14.02 1.35 2.07
CA ALA A 179 -15.30 1.03 2.70
C ALA A 179 -15.65 2.00 3.85
N ILE A 180 -14.66 2.36 4.69
CA ILE A 180 -14.80 3.35 5.76
C ILE A 180 -15.14 4.73 5.17
N ALA A 181 -14.43 5.14 4.10
CA ALA A 181 -14.70 6.39 3.39
C ALA A 181 -16.14 6.43 2.88
N ALA A 182 -16.61 5.35 2.24
CA ALA A 182 -17.96 5.25 1.72
C ALA A 182 -19.00 5.49 2.82
N MET A 183 -18.85 4.87 4.00
CA MET A 183 -19.75 5.06 5.13
C MET A 183 -19.72 6.50 5.65
N LYS A 184 -18.54 7.10 5.81
CA LYS A 184 -18.40 8.50 6.23
C LYS A 184 -18.97 9.50 5.21
N LEU A 185 -18.98 9.15 3.93
CA LEU A 185 -19.61 9.92 2.85
C LEU A 185 -21.14 9.78 2.79
N GLY A 186 -21.73 8.90 3.62
CA GLY A 186 -23.17 8.73 3.73
C GLY A 186 -23.73 7.54 2.97
N ALA A 187 -22.91 6.55 2.59
CA ALA A 187 -23.40 5.28 2.07
C ALA A 187 -24.40 4.62 3.04
N GLY A 188 -25.39 3.92 2.51
CA GLY A 188 -26.38 3.19 3.32
C GLY A 188 -25.84 1.88 3.90
N GLY A 189 -24.74 1.37 3.34
CA GLY A 189 -24.01 0.22 3.81
C GLY A 189 -22.73 0.02 3.02
N ALA A 190 -21.72 -0.57 3.65
CA ALA A 190 -20.48 -0.96 3.00
C ALA A 190 -20.06 -2.38 3.40
N CYS A 191 -19.46 -3.09 2.44
CA CYS A 191 -18.86 -4.41 2.66
C CYS A 191 -17.44 -4.39 2.12
N GLY A 192 -16.48 -4.85 2.93
CA GLY A 192 -15.09 -5.05 2.52
C GLY A 192 -14.78 -6.54 2.40
N ILE A 193 -14.17 -6.93 1.29
CA ILE A 193 -13.70 -8.31 1.06
C ILE A 193 -12.19 -8.30 0.91
N ASP A 194 -11.51 -9.22 1.59
CA ASP A 194 -10.09 -9.46 1.38
C ASP A 194 -9.78 -10.96 1.50
N ILE A 195 -8.67 -11.38 0.91
CA ILE A 195 -8.16 -12.75 1.03
C ILE A 195 -7.35 -12.95 2.32
N ASP A 196 -6.81 -11.87 2.88
CA ASP A 196 -5.97 -11.89 4.07
C ASP A 196 -6.79 -11.65 5.35
N PRO A 197 -6.91 -12.65 6.25
CA PRO A 197 -7.58 -12.48 7.53
C PRO A 197 -6.94 -11.40 8.43
N GLN A 198 -5.63 -11.14 8.30
CA GLN A 198 -4.94 -10.11 9.08
C GLN A 198 -5.38 -8.71 8.61
N ALA A 199 -5.47 -8.51 7.29
CA ALA A 199 -6.01 -7.28 6.72
C ALA A 199 -7.43 -7.01 7.20
N LEU A 200 -8.30 -8.04 7.24
CA LEU A 200 -9.67 -7.92 7.77
C LEU A 200 -9.70 -7.57 9.27
N GLY A 201 -8.72 -8.05 10.04
CA GLY A 201 -8.55 -7.66 11.45
C GLY A 201 -8.24 -6.17 11.59
N ALA A 202 -7.29 -5.67 10.80
CA ALA A 202 -6.94 -4.26 10.76
C ALA A 202 -8.12 -3.39 10.27
N ALA A 203 -8.84 -3.82 9.23
CA ALA A 203 -9.99 -3.12 8.69
C ALA A 203 -11.12 -2.94 9.73
N ARG A 204 -11.40 -3.98 10.53
CA ARG A 204 -12.39 -3.89 11.63
C ARG A 204 -11.99 -2.89 12.68
N ASN A 205 -10.71 -2.92 13.10
CA ASN A 205 -10.19 -1.95 14.06
C ASN A 205 -10.28 -0.52 13.52
N ASN A 206 -9.90 -0.31 12.26
CA ASN A 206 -9.99 0.99 11.61
C ASN A 206 -11.43 1.48 11.49
N ALA A 207 -12.39 0.62 11.16
CA ALA A 207 -13.81 0.98 11.12
C ALA A 207 -14.32 1.39 12.51
N GLN A 208 -13.92 0.67 13.56
CA GLN A 208 -14.25 1.02 14.95
C GLN A 208 -13.65 2.38 15.36
N CYS A 209 -12.38 2.64 15.04
CA CYS A 209 -11.74 3.95 15.31
C CYS A 209 -12.45 5.09 14.59
N ASN A 210 -13.05 4.83 13.44
CA ASN A 210 -13.80 5.79 12.66
C ASN A 210 -15.28 5.91 13.04
N GLY A 211 -15.78 5.08 13.95
CA GLY A 211 -17.18 5.08 14.40
C GLY A 211 -18.16 4.69 13.31
N VAL A 212 -17.77 3.81 12.36
CA VAL A 212 -18.61 3.33 11.28
C VAL A 212 -18.75 1.81 11.33
N GLU A 213 -19.91 1.30 10.90
CA GLU A 213 -20.18 -0.13 10.76
C GLU A 213 -19.95 -0.56 9.32
N VAL A 214 -18.99 -1.46 9.10
CA VAL A 214 -18.68 -2.07 7.81
C VAL A 214 -18.67 -3.59 7.98
N ALA A 215 -19.31 -4.31 7.08
CA ALA A 215 -19.22 -5.76 7.02
C ALA A 215 -17.90 -6.18 6.37
N PHE A 216 -17.10 -6.99 7.07
CA PHE A 216 -15.83 -7.51 6.52
C PHE A 216 -15.85 -9.03 6.47
N ALA A 217 -15.53 -9.61 5.30
CA ALA A 217 -15.53 -11.05 5.07
C ALA A 217 -14.36 -11.48 4.18
N THR A 218 -13.95 -12.75 4.28
CA THR A 218 -13.01 -13.34 3.33
C THR A 218 -13.71 -13.63 1.99
N ALA A 219 -12.97 -13.64 0.89
CA ALA A 219 -13.53 -13.96 -0.42
C ALA A 219 -14.24 -15.31 -0.49
N GLU A 220 -13.79 -16.29 0.32
CA GLU A 220 -14.38 -17.64 0.40
C GLU A 220 -15.70 -17.69 1.19
N SER A 221 -15.81 -16.88 2.25
CA SER A 221 -16.97 -16.87 3.16
C SER A 221 -18.04 -15.86 2.76
N ALA A 222 -17.73 -14.96 1.83
CA ALA A 222 -18.59 -13.86 1.47
C ALA A 222 -19.81 -14.32 0.65
N SER A 223 -21.00 -14.29 1.26
CA SER A 223 -22.26 -14.26 0.53
C SER A 223 -22.69 -12.81 0.35
N VAL A 224 -22.15 -12.14 -0.66
CA VAL A 224 -22.37 -10.70 -0.88
C VAL A 224 -23.38 -10.50 -2.00
N ALA A 225 -24.43 -9.74 -1.71
CA ALA A 225 -25.35 -9.27 -2.73
C ALA A 225 -24.67 -8.26 -3.66
N PRO A 226 -25.08 -8.19 -4.94
CA PRO A 226 -24.55 -7.19 -5.85
C PRO A 226 -24.76 -5.76 -5.31
N ALA A 227 -23.72 -4.94 -5.37
CA ALA A 227 -23.73 -3.57 -4.88
C ALA A 227 -23.98 -2.55 -6.01
N THR A 228 -24.47 -1.38 -5.63
CA THR A 228 -24.65 -0.24 -6.54
C THR A 228 -23.30 0.36 -6.95
N LEU A 229 -22.37 0.45 -6.00
CA LEU A 229 -21.00 0.89 -6.25
C LEU A 229 -20.03 -0.23 -5.86
N VAL A 230 -19.10 -0.53 -6.76
CA VAL A 230 -18.01 -1.47 -6.51
C VAL A 230 -16.69 -0.75 -6.70
N VAL A 231 -15.78 -0.88 -5.74
CA VAL A 231 -14.40 -0.37 -5.86
C VAL A 231 -13.43 -1.52 -5.63
N ALA A 232 -12.38 -1.58 -6.43
CA ALA A 232 -11.28 -2.53 -6.25
C ALA A 232 -9.94 -1.84 -6.53
N ASN A 233 -9.10 -1.78 -5.52
CA ASN A 233 -7.75 -1.21 -5.61
C ASN A 233 -6.72 -2.33 -5.41
N ILE A 234 -6.55 -3.14 -6.44
CA ILE A 234 -5.64 -4.29 -6.49
C ILE A 234 -4.89 -4.29 -7.82
N LEU A 235 -3.87 -5.13 -7.96
CA LEU A 235 -3.03 -5.18 -9.16
C LEU A 235 -3.80 -5.56 -10.43
N ALA A 236 -3.31 -5.14 -11.60
CA ALA A 236 -3.98 -5.28 -12.91
C ALA A 236 -4.25 -6.74 -13.31
N ASN A 237 -3.33 -7.68 -13.04
CA ASN A 237 -3.55 -9.09 -13.39
C ASN A 237 -4.70 -9.73 -12.58
N PRO A 238 -4.75 -9.64 -11.25
CA PRO A 238 -5.93 -10.01 -10.48
C PRO A 238 -7.23 -9.36 -10.96
N LEU A 239 -7.22 -8.06 -11.27
CA LEU A 239 -8.41 -7.38 -11.82
C LEU A 239 -8.90 -8.03 -13.12
N THR A 240 -7.97 -8.41 -14.02
CA THR A 240 -8.31 -9.07 -15.27
C THR A 240 -8.97 -10.43 -15.04
N VAL A 241 -8.45 -11.22 -14.11
CA VAL A 241 -9.00 -12.56 -13.75
C VAL A 241 -10.37 -12.44 -13.07
N LEU A 242 -10.53 -11.45 -12.21
CA LEU A 242 -11.74 -11.23 -11.41
C LEU A 242 -12.87 -10.53 -12.17
N ALA A 243 -12.67 -10.12 -13.42
CA ALA A 243 -13.66 -9.36 -14.20
C ALA A 243 -15.07 -10.01 -14.21
N PRO A 244 -15.23 -11.34 -14.44
CA PRO A 244 -16.56 -11.96 -14.39
C PRO A 244 -17.19 -11.95 -12.99
N LEU A 245 -16.39 -12.02 -11.94
CA LEU A 245 -16.87 -11.97 -10.56
C LEU A 245 -17.32 -10.56 -10.21
N LEU A 246 -16.49 -9.56 -10.45
CA LEU A 246 -16.80 -8.15 -10.16
C LEU A 246 -18.00 -7.66 -10.99
N ALA A 247 -18.17 -8.17 -12.21
CA ALA A 247 -19.39 -7.95 -12.98
C ALA A 247 -20.63 -8.48 -12.23
N ARG A 248 -20.61 -9.72 -11.74
CA ARG A 248 -21.74 -10.27 -10.98
C ARG A 248 -22.03 -9.52 -9.67
N LEU A 249 -20.97 -9.00 -9.02
CA LEU A 249 -21.07 -8.25 -7.77
C LEU A 249 -21.46 -6.77 -7.95
N THR A 250 -21.52 -6.28 -9.18
CA THR A 250 -22.03 -4.93 -9.48
C THR A 250 -23.48 -5.07 -9.98
N ARG A 251 -24.43 -4.29 -9.49
CA ARG A 251 -25.82 -4.30 -9.99
C ARG A 251 -25.89 -3.83 -11.44
N PRO A 252 -26.87 -4.29 -12.26
CA PRO A 252 -27.16 -3.66 -13.54
C PRO A 252 -27.41 -2.16 -13.35
N GLY A 253 -26.78 -1.33 -14.17
CA GLY A 253 -26.75 0.14 -13.99
C GLY A 253 -25.87 0.64 -12.86
N GLY A 254 -25.28 -0.25 -12.07
CA GLY A 254 -24.31 0.08 -11.02
C GLY A 254 -22.97 0.51 -11.62
N ARG A 255 -22.12 1.11 -10.78
CA ARG A 255 -20.83 1.66 -11.19
C ARG A 255 -19.67 0.91 -10.54
N ILE A 256 -18.59 0.77 -11.29
CA ILE A 256 -17.36 0.17 -10.82
C ILE A 256 -16.17 1.15 -10.95
N ALA A 257 -15.26 1.12 -10.01
CA ALA A 257 -13.97 1.79 -10.07
C ALA A 257 -12.84 0.80 -9.79
N LEU A 258 -11.85 0.78 -10.67
CA LEU A 258 -10.69 -0.12 -10.62
C LEU A 258 -9.42 0.71 -10.57
N ALA A 259 -8.57 0.47 -9.59
CA ALA A 259 -7.27 1.10 -9.40
C ALA A 259 -6.19 0.05 -9.08
N GLY A 260 -4.93 0.47 -8.95
CA GLY A 260 -3.81 -0.46 -8.91
C GLY A 260 -3.33 -0.85 -10.31
N ILE A 261 -3.56 0.03 -11.29
CA ILE A 261 -3.32 -0.18 -12.71
C ILE A 261 -2.30 0.86 -13.18
N LEU A 262 -1.17 0.42 -13.73
CA LEU A 262 -0.20 1.31 -14.35
C LEU A 262 -0.69 1.83 -15.72
N ALA A 263 -0.11 2.95 -16.15
CA ALA A 263 -0.53 3.63 -17.39
C ALA A 263 -0.39 2.79 -18.67
N ASP A 264 0.46 1.79 -18.68
CA ASP A 264 0.65 0.84 -19.79
C ASP A 264 -0.26 -0.39 -19.72
N GLN A 265 -0.92 -0.64 -18.58
CA GLN A 265 -1.74 -1.83 -18.32
C GLN A 265 -3.25 -1.62 -18.53
N TRP A 266 -3.73 -0.38 -18.52
CA TRP A 266 -5.17 -0.10 -18.45
C TRP A 266 -5.97 -0.64 -19.63
N GLN A 267 -5.39 -0.68 -20.86
CA GLN A 267 -6.08 -1.22 -22.03
C GLN A 267 -6.40 -2.71 -21.88
N LYS A 268 -5.45 -3.48 -21.29
CA LYS A 268 -5.63 -4.91 -21.01
C LYS A 268 -6.75 -5.12 -19.98
N VAL A 269 -6.75 -4.36 -18.90
CA VAL A 269 -7.80 -4.42 -17.88
C VAL A 269 -9.15 -4.03 -18.49
N ARG A 270 -9.22 -2.90 -19.20
CA ARG A 270 -10.44 -2.45 -19.89
C ARG A 270 -11.03 -3.53 -20.80
N ALA A 271 -10.20 -4.23 -21.57
CA ALA A 271 -10.63 -5.29 -22.47
C ALA A 271 -11.34 -6.44 -21.75
N ALA A 272 -10.86 -6.82 -20.55
CA ALA A 272 -11.46 -7.89 -19.75
C ALA A 272 -12.87 -7.56 -19.24
N TYR A 273 -13.18 -6.28 -19.05
CA TYR A 273 -14.49 -5.80 -18.58
C TYR A 273 -15.45 -5.40 -19.71
N ALA A 274 -14.99 -5.39 -20.98
CA ALA A 274 -15.74 -4.84 -22.11
C ALA A 274 -17.06 -5.57 -22.40
N ALA A 275 -17.22 -6.83 -21.97
CA ALA A 275 -18.47 -7.58 -22.15
C ALA A 275 -19.62 -7.05 -21.28
N ASP A 276 -19.30 -6.63 -20.04
CA ASP A 276 -20.29 -6.28 -19.03
C ASP A 276 -20.36 -4.78 -18.72
N PHE A 277 -19.31 -4.02 -19.04
CA PHE A 277 -19.20 -2.61 -18.71
C PHE A 277 -18.80 -1.76 -19.91
N ASP A 278 -19.18 -0.48 -19.87
CA ASP A 278 -18.57 0.56 -20.66
C ASP A 278 -17.48 1.25 -19.84
N MET A 279 -16.24 0.73 -19.96
CA MET A 279 -15.09 1.16 -19.13
C MET A 279 -14.31 2.29 -19.79
N GLN A 280 -13.96 3.30 -19.00
CA GLN A 280 -13.12 4.42 -19.45
C GLN A 280 -12.11 4.85 -18.38
N PRO A 281 -10.92 5.35 -18.75
CA PRO A 281 -10.02 6.00 -17.80
C PRO A 281 -10.68 7.30 -17.31
N ALA A 282 -10.80 7.43 -15.99
CA ALA A 282 -11.45 8.57 -15.34
C ALA A 282 -10.44 9.59 -14.79
N ALA A 283 -9.32 9.10 -14.28
CA ALA A 283 -8.26 9.94 -13.71
C ALA A 283 -6.91 9.23 -13.71
N THR A 284 -5.85 10.01 -13.60
CA THR A 284 -4.47 9.53 -13.44
C THR A 284 -3.78 10.27 -12.30
N ASP A 285 -2.90 9.60 -11.57
CA ASP A 285 -2.08 10.19 -10.51
C ASP A 285 -0.77 9.40 -10.45
N ASP A 286 0.36 10.07 -10.66
CA ASP A 286 1.71 9.52 -10.57
C ASP A 286 1.90 8.18 -11.33
N GLY A 287 1.53 8.17 -12.63
CA GLY A 287 1.64 6.97 -13.49
C GLY A 287 0.59 5.89 -13.27
N TRP A 288 -0.30 6.04 -12.28
CA TRP A 288 -1.41 5.14 -12.01
C TRP A 288 -2.71 5.65 -12.64
N VAL A 289 -3.56 4.71 -13.04
CA VAL A 289 -4.83 4.99 -13.73
C VAL A 289 -6.00 4.47 -12.91
N LEU A 290 -7.05 5.29 -12.79
CA LEU A 290 -8.38 4.87 -12.35
C LEU A 290 -9.25 4.57 -13.58
N LEU A 291 -9.71 3.34 -13.70
CA LEU A 291 -10.76 2.96 -14.66
C LEU A 291 -12.11 2.98 -13.98
N THR A 292 -13.10 3.56 -14.63
CA THR A 292 -14.50 3.52 -14.16
C THR A 292 -15.42 3.03 -15.25
N GLY A 293 -16.55 2.44 -14.85
CA GLY A 293 -17.54 1.97 -15.80
C GLY A 293 -18.92 1.83 -15.19
N VAL A 294 -19.92 1.76 -16.06
CA VAL A 294 -21.31 1.45 -15.71
C VAL A 294 -21.63 0.06 -16.23
N ARG A 295 -22.22 -0.80 -15.36
CA ARG A 295 -22.65 -2.13 -15.76
C ARG A 295 -23.87 -2.03 -16.67
N ARG A 296 -23.81 -2.74 -17.80
CA ARG A 296 -24.90 -2.85 -18.77
C ARG A 296 -26.07 -3.69 -18.24
#